data_fffb9374f020af9db3e3193a458c9463
#
_entry.id   fffb9374f020af9db3e3193a458c9463
#
_cell.length_a   1.000
_cell.length_b   1.000
_cell.length_c   1.000
_cell.angle_alpha   90.00
_cell.angle_beta   90.00
_cell.angle_gamma   90.00
#
_symmetry.space_group_name_H-M   'P 1'
#
loop_
_entity.id
_entity.type
_entity.pdbx_description
1 polymer ?
#
loop_
_entity_poly.entity_id
_entity_poly.type
_entity_poly.pdbx_seq_one_letter_code
_entity_poly.pdbx_strand_id
1 'polypeptide(L)'
;HSVNGRNRSLNCGIGKCGACEMLVDGEVKRICITKVDNVKEVSEITVQNYTTDSQIEPREEPVEIYRTDVAIIGAGPAGLACRETLKELGLNSIVIDSNDKIGGQFLMQTHAFFFFEKERRFGGMRGFDIAKTLAGDDHSGIFLHSTVWDILQNKRIAVKDMLNHKNFYVEAQALIVATGAVPFMTTFENDDVPGVYTAAVVQKMMNAEFTLLGKNILTVGAGNIGYLTSYQLMQAGAKVKAILEAMPHEGGFPVQAN
;
A
#
# COMPACT_ATOMS: atom_id res chain seq x y z
N HIS A 1 -18.45 17.68 13.05
CA HIS A 1 -19.38 17.20 14.07
C HIS A 1 -19.11 15.72 14.36
N SER A 2 -19.10 15.33 15.62
CA SER A 2 -18.86 13.97 16.04
C SER A 2 -20.09 13.10 15.89
N VAL A 3 -19.92 11.91 15.35
CA VAL A 3 -20.93 10.85 15.42
C VAL A 3 -20.47 9.85 16.46
N ASN A 4 -21.26 9.61 17.49
CA ASN A 4 -20.90 8.75 18.63
C ASN A 4 -19.54 9.15 19.27
N GLY A 5 -19.27 10.44 19.42
CA GLY A 5 -18.02 10.94 19.97
C GLY A 5 -16.79 10.83 19.05
N ARG A 6 -16.93 10.35 17.82
CA ARG A 6 -15.84 10.26 16.84
C ARG A 6 -15.97 11.36 15.79
N ASN A 7 -14.89 12.06 15.54
CA ASN A 7 -14.86 13.05 14.46
C ASN A 7 -14.92 12.35 13.11
N ARG A 8 -15.84 12.79 12.25
CA ARG A 8 -15.81 12.43 10.82
C ARG A 8 -14.77 13.27 10.12
N SER A 9 -13.95 12.65 9.29
CA SER A 9 -12.88 13.33 8.56
C SER A 9 -12.89 12.97 7.08
N LEU A 10 -12.34 13.86 6.27
CA LEU A 10 -12.17 13.66 4.83
C LEU A 10 -10.86 12.91 4.54
N ASN A 11 -10.75 11.66 5.03
CA ASN A 11 -9.48 10.93 5.01
C ASN A 11 -8.92 10.68 3.61
N CYS A 12 -9.75 10.28 2.65
CA CYS A 12 -9.26 9.95 1.31
C CYS A 12 -9.59 11.01 0.24
N GLY A 13 -10.62 11.83 0.43
CA GLY A 13 -11.08 12.83 -0.53
C GLY A 13 -11.61 12.29 -1.88
N ILE A 14 -11.60 10.98 -2.09
CA ILE A 14 -11.92 10.31 -3.38
C ILE A 14 -13.08 9.31 -3.28
N GLY A 15 -13.85 9.36 -2.22
CA GLY A 15 -15.05 8.52 -2.04
C GLY A 15 -14.79 7.05 -1.71
N LYS A 16 -13.58 6.61 -1.39
CA LYS A 16 -13.28 5.18 -1.20
C LYS A 16 -13.38 4.70 0.25
N CYS A 17 -12.98 5.49 1.24
CA CYS A 17 -12.83 5.00 2.62
C CYS A 17 -14.14 4.99 3.44
N GLY A 18 -15.21 5.63 2.97
CA GLY A 18 -16.47 5.73 3.71
C GLY A 18 -16.45 6.61 4.98
N ALA A 19 -15.28 7.13 5.38
CA ALA A 19 -15.14 7.92 6.61
C ALA A 19 -15.98 9.20 6.62
N CYS A 20 -16.38 9.68 5.46
CA CYS A 20 -17.20 10.87 5.25
C CYS A 20 -18.66 10.56 4.85
N GLU A 21 -19.13 9.34 5.03
CA GLU A 21 -20.53 9.00 4.75
C GLU A 21 -21.44 9.70 5.75
N MET A 22 -22.42 10.39 5.22
CA MET A 22 -23.42 11.14 6.00
C MET A 22 -24.79 11.03 5.32
N LEU A 23 -25.85 11.16 6.12
CA LEU A 23 -27.20 11.27 5.59
C LEU A 23 -27.40 12.73 5.13
N VAL A 24 -27.62 12.90 3.82
CA VAL A 24 -27.92 14.19 3.21
C VAL A 24 -29.26 14.08 2.52
N ASP A 25 -30.25 14.83 3.01
CA ASP A 25 -31.62 14.80 2.53
C ASP A 25 -32.23 13.38 2.52
N GLY A 26 -31.96 12.59 3.56
CA GLY A 26 -32.44 11.21 3.70
C GLY A 26 -31.66 10.16 2.91
N GLU A 27 -30.64 10.53 2.15
CA GLU A 27 -29.78 9.62 1.40
C GLU A 27 -28.38 9.56 1.98
N VAL A 28 -27.79 8.36 2.02
CA VAL A 28 -26.39 8.19 2.41
C VAL A 28 -25.48 8.65 1.29
N LYS A 29 -24.71 9.71 1.53
CA LYS A 29 -23.78 10.29 0.55
C LYS A 29 -22.37 10.37 1.11
N ARG A 30 -21.38 10.18 0.26
CA ARG A 30 -19.96 10.43 0.56
C ARG A 30 -19.65 11.89 0.27
N ILE A 31 -19.67 12.73 1.28
CA ILE A 31 -19.57 14.19 1.12
C ILE A 31 -18.28 14.65 0.45
N CYS A 32 -17.20 13.87 0.51
CA CYS A 32 -15.95 14.21 -0.18
C CYS A 32 -16.03 14.20 -1.73
N ILE A 33 -17.04 13.50 -2.30
CA ILE A 33 -17.26 13.43 -3.74
C ILE A 33 -18.65 13.92 -4.16
N THR A 34 -19.47 14.33 -3.20
CA THR A 34 -20.79 14.88 -3.48
C THR A 34 -20.63 16.30 -4.02
N LYS A 35 -21.04 16.51 -5.27
CA LYS A 35 -21.05 17.86 -5.88
C LYS A 35 -22.17 18.68 -5.30
N VAL A 36 -21.87 19.91 -4.96
CA VAL A 36 -22.86 20.94 -4.62
C VAL A 36 -23.14 21.70 -5.92
N ASP A 37 -24.06 21.18 -6.71
CA ASP A 37 -24.47 21.86 -7.95
C ASP A 37 -25.44 22.98 -7.64
N ASN A 38 -25.06 24.21 -8.00
CA ASN A 38 -25.91 25.41 -8.14
C ASN A 38 -27.01 25.57 -7.06
N VAL A 39 -26.61 25.49 -5.82
CA VAL A 39 -27.53 25.76 -4.70
C VAL A 39 -27.86 27.25 -4.74
N LYS A 40 -28.99 27.61 -5.33
CA LYS A 40 -29.47 29.00 -5.36
C LYS A 40 -29.96 29.47 -3.98
N GLU A 41 -30.42 28.58 -3.14
CA GLU A 41 -30.74 28.80 -1.74
C GLU A 41 -30.58 27.48 -0.99
N VAL A 42 -29.67 27.43 0.00
CA VAL A 42 -29.63 26.32 0.98
C VAL A 42 -30.50 26.75 2.14
N SER A 43 -31.73 26.30 2.17
CA SER A 43 -32.60 26.57 3.32
C SER A 43 -32.22 25.72 4.54
N GLU A 44 -31.88 24.45 4.35
CA GLU A 44 -31.38 23.57 5.41
C GLU A 44 -30.85 22.26 4.81
N ILE A 45 -29.60 21.88 5.11
CA ILE A 45 -29.10 20.54 4.87
C ILE A 45 -29.16 19.80 6.21
N THR A 46 -30.12 18.88 6.35
CA THR A 46 -30.18 18.02 7.52
C THR A 46 -29.13 16.92 7.41
N VAL A 47 -28.03 17.06 8.13
CA VAL A 47 -27.04 16.02 8.27
C VAL A 47 -27.34 15.24 9.52
N GLN A 48 -27.86 14.05 9.37
CA GLN A 48 -28.13 13.14 10.48
C GLN A 48 -27.02 12.12 10.67
N ASN A 49 -26.80 11.71 11.90
CA ASN A 49 -25.92 10.60 12.21
C ASN A 49 -26.51 9.32 11.59
N TYR A 50 -25.77 8.73 10.66
CA TYR A 50 -26.08 7.42 10.16
C TYR A 50 -25.62 6.40 11.21
N THR A 51 -26.53 5.94 12.05
CA THR A 51 -26.35 4.71 12.81
C THR A 51 -26.97 3.60 11.98
N THR A 52 -26.16 2.61 11.61
CA THR A 52 -26.63 1.34 11.07
C THR A 52 -27.29 0.53 12.19
N ASP A 53 -28.37 1.05 12.76
CA ASP A 53 -29.28 0.27 13.60
C ASP A 53 -30.36 -0.43 12.76
N SER A 54 -30.22 -0.42 11.44
CA SER A 54 -30.86 -1.43 10.65
C SER A 54 -30.26 -2.76 11.11
N GLN A 55 -31.05 -3.59 11.73
CA GLN A 55 -30.76 -5.01 11.90
C GLN A 55 -30.45 -5.55 10.51
N ILE A 56 -29.16 -5.45 10.11
CA ILE A 56 -28.65 -6.23 9.02
C ILE A 56 -28.69 -7.63 9.60
N GLU A 57 -29.76 -8.36 9.31
CA GLU A 57 -29.75 -9.79 9.57
C GLU A 57 -28.47 -10.32 8.94
N PRO A 58 -27.58 -10.94 9.75
CA PRO A 58 -26.36 -11.48 9.22
C PRO A 58 -26.75 -12.40 8.08
N ARG A 59 -26.40 -12.07 6.85
CA ARG A 59 -26.49 -13.04 5.78
C ARG A 59 -25.52 -14.14 6.16
N GLU A 60 -26.05 -15.28 6.53
CA GLU A 60 -25.32 -16.53 6.68
C GLU A 60 -24.94 -17.06 5.28
N GLU A 61 -24.14 -16.32 4.56
CA GLU A 61 -23.47 -16.88 3.40
C GLU A 61 -22.38 -17.81 3.92
N PRO A 62 -22.30 -19.04 3.43
CA PRO A 62 -21.26 -19.96 3.85
C PRO A 62 -19.89 -19.32 3.52
N VAL A 63 -19.12 -19.03 4.57
CA VAL A 63 -17.81 -18.41 4.43
C VAL A 63 -16.79 -19.51 4.10
N GLU A 64 -16.06 -19.38 3.00
CA GLU A 64 -14.99 -20.29 2.65
C GLU A 64 -13.89 -20.30 3.71
N ILE A 65 -13.36 -21.48 4.01
CA ILE A 65 -12.27 -21.65 4.97
C ILE A 65 -11.13 -22.41 4.27
N TYR A 66 -10.03 -21.71 4.07
CA TYR A 66 -8.79 -22.30 3.56
C TYR A 66 -7.92 -22.77 4.73
N ARG A 67 -7.26 -23.92 4.59
CA ARG A 67 -6.36 -24.48 5.60
C ARG A 67 -4.96 -24.62 5.07
N THR A 68 -3.96 -24.28 5.88
CA THR A 68 -2.56 -24.34 5.50
C THR A 68 -1.67 -24.55 6.74
N ASP A 69 -0.42 -24.96 6.52
CA ASP A 69 0.56 -25.04 7.61
C ASP A 69 0.96 -23.63 8.06
N VAL A 70 1.22 -22.74 7.10
CA VAL A 70 1.66 -21.36 7.39
C VAL A 70 0.87 -20.36 6.57
N ALA A 71 0.32 -19.34 7.23
CA ALA A 71 -0.23 -18.16 6.57
C ALA A 71 0.82 -17.02 6.59
N ILE A 72 0.96 -16.34 5.47
CA ILE A 72 1.89 -15.22 5.28
C ILE A 72 1.07 -13.99 4.89
N ILE A 73 1.14 -12.91 5.68
CA ILE A 73 0.49 -11.65 5.36
C ILE A 73 1.53 -10.73 4.71
N GLY A 74 1.38 -10.50 3.41
CA GLY A 74 2.25 -9.69 2.57
C GLY A 74 3.02 -10.52 1.53
N ALA A 75 2.84 -10.22 0.25
CA ALA A 75 3.56 -10.78 -0.90
C ALA A 75 4.75 -9.89 -1.33
N GLY A 76 5.33 -9.16 -0.39
CA GLY A 76 6.57 -8.41 -0.58
C GLY A 76 7.82 -9.29 -0.49
N PRO A 77 9.03 -8.69 -0.51
CA PRO A 77 10.30 -9.42 -0.47
C PRO A 77 10.38 -10.49 0.62
N ALA A 78 10.03 -10.10 1.85
CA ALA A 78 10.09 -11.01 3.00
C ALA A 78 9.09 -12.15 2.89
N GLY A 79 7.84 -11.86 2.51
CA GLY A 79 6.80 -12.89 2.40
C GLY A 79 7.06 -13.88 1.28
N LEU A 80 7.57 -13.42 0.13
CA LEU A 80 7.94 -14.29 -0.98
C LEU A 80 9.14 -15.19 -0.63
N ALA A 81 10.16 -14.63 0.03
CA ALA A 81 11.31 -15.42 0.49
C ALA A 81 10.87 -16.49 1.52
N CYS A 82 10.00 -16.13 2.46
CA CYS A 82 9.41 -17.10 3.40
C CYS A 82 8.65 -18.21 2.67
N ARG A 83 7.81 -17.86 1.68
CA ARG A 83 7.05 -18.85 0.91
C ARG A 83 7.98 -19.82 0.17
N GLU A 84 9.03 -19.31 -0.45
CA GLU A 84 10.03 -20.15 -1.14
C GLU A 84 10.69 -21.12 -0.16
N THR A 85 11.18 -20.63 0.99
CA THR A 85 11.79 -21.49 2.02
C THR A 85 10.82 -22.55 2.56
N LEU A 86 9.56 -22.19 2.80
CA LEU A 86 8.54 -23.15 3.24
C LEU A 86 8.28 -24.24 2.20
N LYS A 87 8.26 -23.86 0.92
CA LYS A 87 8.14 -24.84 -0.17
C LYS A 87 9.33 -25.80 -0.23
N GLU A 88 10.55 -25.32 -0.02
CA GLU A 88 11.76 -26.16 0.08
C GLU A 88 11.69 -27.14 1.26
N LEU A 89 11.05 -26.73 2.36
CA LEU A 89 10.81 -27.57 3.54
C LEU A 89 9.60 -28.52 3.41
N GLY A 90 8.89 -28.49 2.28
CA GLY A 90 7.70 -29.32 2.05
C GLY A 90 6.45 -28.87 2.82
N LEU A 91 6.41 -27.60 3.29
CA LEU A 91 5.29 -27.02 4.01
C LEU A 91 4.38 -26.23 3.06
N ASN A 92 3.08 -26.38 3.24
CA ASN A 92 2.10 -25.60 2.51
C ASN A 92 1.97 -24.19 3.10
N SER A 93 1.84 -23.19 2.24
CA SER A 93 1.63 -21.82 2.68
C SER A 93 0.59 -21.09 1.85
N ILE A 94 -0.12 -20.20 2.51
CA ILE A 94 -1.03 -19.23 1.87
C ILE A 94 -0.46 -17.85 2.10
N VAL A 95 -0.30 -17.09 1.01
CA VAL A 95 0.14 -15.69 1.03
C VAL A 95 -1.06 -14.79 0.74
N ILE A 96 -1.24 -13.76 1.53
CA ILE A 96 -2.37 -12.81 1.41
C ILE A 96 -1.78 -11.41 1.23
N ASP A 97 -2.16 -10.73 0.14
CA ASP A 97 -1.71 -9.36 -0.12
C ASP A 97 -2.85 -8.48 -0.65
N SER A 98 -2.92 -7.25 -0.17
CA SER A 98 -3.93 -6.26 -0.59
C SER A 98 -3.66 -5.64 -1.96
N ASN A 99 -2.45 -5.77 -2.49
CA ASN A 99 -2.08 -5.24 -3.79
C ASN A 99 -2.54 -6.17 -4.93
N ASP A 100 -2.52 -5.62 -6.14
CA ASP A 100 -2.85 -6.31 -7.39
C ASP A 100 -1.69 -7.15 -7.96
N LYS A 101 -0.49 -6.96 -7.42
CA LYS A 101 0.74 -7.61 -7.89
C LYS A 101 1.61 -8.07 -6.72
N ILE A 102 2.29 -9.20 -6.94
CA ILE A 102 3.35 -9.68 -6.05
C ILE A 102 4.59 -8.79 -6.12
N GLY A 103 5.38 -8.76 -5.06
CA GLY A 103 6.69 -8.12 -5.04
C GLY A 103 6.79 -6.90 -4.12
N GLY A 104 5.67 -6.28 -3.74
CA GLY A 104 5.68 -5.15 -2.81
C GLY A 104 6.68 -4.07 -3.21
N GLN A 105 7.60 -3.72 -2.31
CA GLN A 105 8.60 -2.68 -2.59
C GLN A 105 9.62 -3.04 -3.69
N PHE A 106 9.79 -4.30 -4.05
CA PHE A 106 10.62 -4.68 -5.20
C PHE A 106 10.10 -4.09 -6.52
N LEU A 107 8.79 -3.89 -6.65
CA LEU A 107 8.20 -3.28 -7.85
C LEU A 107 8.64 -1.83 -8.07
N MET A 108 9.08 -1.14 -7.01
CA MET A 108 9.57 0.24 -7.09
C MET A 108 11.05 0.31 -7.43
N GLN A 109 11.78 -0.82 -7.37
CA GLN A 109 13.23 -0.88 -7.54
C GLN A 109 13.60 -1.27 -8.98
N THR A 110 13.73 -0.26 -9.82
CA THR A 110 14.08 -0.43 -11.24
C THR A 110 15.59 -0.55 -11.51
N HIS A 111 16.41 -0.34 -10.48
CA HIS A 111 17.87 -0.43 -10.54
C HIS A 111 18.37 -1.84 -10.14
N ALA A 112 19.60 -2.17 -10.52
CA ALA A 112 20.22 -3.47 -10.31
C ALA A 112 21.26 -3.46 -9.18
N PHE A 113 21.07 -2.62 -8.15
CA PHE A 113 22.06 -2.43 -7.08
C PHE A 113 21.91 -3.39 -5.89
N PHE A 114 21.03 -4.37 -5.96
CA PHE A 114 20.77 -5.22 -4.80
C PHE A 114 21.98 -6.02 -4.33
N PHE A 115 22.85 -6.43 -5.25
CA PHE A 115 24.11 -7.10 -4.94
C PHE A 115 25.12 -6.78 -6.02
N PHE A 116 26.27 -6.21 -5.64
CA PHE A 116 27.37 -5.93 -6.57
C PHE A 116 28.11 -7.22 -7.00
N GLU A 117 28.02 -8.26 -6.18
CA GLU A 117 28.67 -9.54 -6.45
C GLU A 117 27.76 -10.39 -7.35
N LYS A 118 28.19 -10.58 -8.60
CA LYS A 118 27.44 -11.37 -9.59
C LYS A 118 27.25 -12.83 -9.18
N GLU A 119 28.13 -13.34 -8.30
CA GLU A 119 28.08 -14.68 -7.74
C GLU A 119 26.94 -14.90 -6.74
N ARG A 120 26.35 -13.85 -6.22
CA ARG A 120 25.19 -13.97 -5.35
C ARG A 120 23.92 -14.21 -6.17
N ARG A 121 23.02 -15.02 -5.62
CA ARG A 121 21.78 -15.48 -6.27
C ARG A 121 21.00 -14.39 -7.03
N PHE A 122 20.99 -13.16 -6.53
CA PHE A 122 20.26 -12.04 -7.11
C PHE A 122 21.16 -10.93 -7.65
N GLY A 123 22.46 -11.21 -7.81
CA GLY A 123 23.44 -10.24 -8.27
C GLY A 123 23.09 -9.65 -9.65
N GLY A 124 23.00 -8.34 -9.74
CA GLY A 124 22.68 -7.62 -10.97
C GLY A 124 21.21 -7.68 -11.43
N MET A 125 20.34 -8.33 -10.67
CA MET A 125 18.90 -8.38 -10.98
C MET A 125 18.19 -7.09 -10.53
N ARG A 126 17.11 -6.75 -11.21
CA ARG A 126 16.20 -5.68 -10.78
C ARG A 126 15.18 -6.23 -9.78
N GLY A 127 14.60 -5.35 -8.94
CA GLY A 127 13.66 -5.77 -7.91
C GLY A 127 12.49 -6.61 -8.42
N PHE A 128 11.87 -6.24 -9.54
CA PHE A 128 10.76 -7.01 -10.11
C PHE A 128 11.18 -8.39 -10.64
N ASP A 129 12.41 -8.55 -11.14
CA ASP A 129 12.95 -9.84 -11.56
C ASP A 129 13.18 -10.75 -10.35
N ILE A 130 13.68 -10.17 -9.24
CA ILE A 130 13.84 -10.88 -7.97
C ILE A 130 12.48 -11.34 -7.43
N ALA A 131 11.49 -10.46 -7.44
CA ALA A 131 10.14 -10.79 -7.00
C ALA A 131 9.55 -11.96 -7.81
N LYS A 132 9.71 -11.92 -9.13
CA LYS A 132 9.28 -12.99 -10.02
C LYS A 132 10.02 -14.31 -9.74
N THR A 133 11.32 -14.25 -9.52
CA THR A 133 12.13 -15.43 -9.19
C THR A 133 11.69 -16.07 -7.89
N LEU A 134 11.46 -15.28 -6.83
CA LEU A 134 11.01 -15.75 -5.53
C LEU A 134 9.58 -16.31 -5.57
N ALA A 135 8.70 -15.72 -6.36
CA ALA A 135 7.33 -16.23 -6.51
C ALA A 135 7.28 -17.55 -7.28
N GLY A 136 8.21 -17.75 -8.21
CA GLY A 136 8.20 -18.89 -9.13
C GLY A 136 7.02 -18.82 -10.10
N ASP A 137 6.80 -19.92 -10.85
CA ASP A 137 5.71 -20.00 -11.83
C ASP A 137 4.37 -20.42 -11.19
N ASP A 138 4.41 -21.09 -10.05
CA ASP A 138 3.23 -21.53 -9.32
C ASP A 138 2.78 -20.47 -8.32
N HIS A 139 1.69 -19.81 -8.64
CA HIS A 139 1.04 -18.82 -7.79
C HIS A 139 -0.15 -19.38 -7.01
N SER A 140 -0.35 -20.68 -6.97
CA SER A 140 -1.36 -21.32 -6.13
C SER A 140 -1.13 -20.92 -4.66
N GLY A 141 -2.22 -20.62 -3.95
CA GLY A 141 -2.12 -20.16 -2.57
C GLY A 141 -1.66 -18.70 -2.38
N ILE A 142 -1.54 -17.89 -3.45
CA ILE A 142 -1.32 -16.45 -3.36
C ILE A 142 -2.65 -15.74 -3.63
N PHE A 143 -3.19 -15.08 -2.63
CA PHE A 143 -4.41 -14.30 -2.70
C PHE A 143 -4.05 -12.82 -2.79
N LEU A 144 -4.11 -12.25 -3.99
CA LEU A 144 -3.98 -10.82 -4.25
C LEU A 144 -5.33 -10.12 -4.08
N HIS A 145 -5.34 -8.76 -4.09
CA HIS A 145 -6.54 -7.96 -3.81
C HIS A 145 -7.25 -8.36 -2.51
N SER A 146 -6.53 -8.98 -1.59
CA SER A 146 -7.08 -9.62 -0.40
C SER A 146 -6.55 -8.92 0.85
N THR A 147 -7.45 -8.32 1.62
CA THR A 147 -7.09 -7.55 2.82
C THR A 147 -7.39 -8.36 4.07
N VAL A 148 -6.38 -8.59 4.90
CA VAL A 148 -6.57 -9.10 6.24
C VAL A 148 -7.12 -7.97 7.11
N TRP A 149 -8.28 -8.20 7.71
CA TRP A 149 -8.91 -7.19 8.55
C TRP A 149 -9.00 -7.59 10.02
N ASP A 150 -8.79 -8.90 10.33
CA ASP A 150 -8.70 -9.37 11.71
C ASP A 150 -7.90 -10.67 11.80
N ILE A 151 -7.31 -10.91 12.96
CA ILE A 151 -6.63 -12.15 13.34
C ILE A 151 -7.31 -12.65 14.61
N LEU A 152 -8.17 -13.63 14.42
CA LEU A 152 -8.98 -14.20 15.48
C LEU A 152 -8.18 -15.20 16.33
N GLN A 153 -8.81 -15.71 17.39
CA GLN A 153 -8.23 -16.79 18.20
C GLN A 153 -7.89 -17.99 17.32
N ASN A 154 -6.92 -18.80 17.79
CA ASN A 154 -6.46 -20.01 17.08
C ASN A 154 -5.86 -19.75 15.69
N LYS A 155 -5.31 -18.55 15.46
CA LYS A 155 -4.65 -18.17 14.19
C LYS A 155 -5.59 -18.29 12.97
N ARG A 156 -6.87 -18.06 13.18
CA ARG A 156 -7.84 -17.88 12.11
C ARG A 156 -7.78 -16.43 11.63
N ILE A 157 -7.49 -16.24 10.38
CA ILE A 157 -7.28 -14.94 9.75
C ILE A 157 -8.52 -14.61 8.94
N ALA A 158 -9.13 -13.46 9.24
CA ALA A 158 -10.29 -12.97 8.51
C ALA A 158 -9.82 -12.11 7.33
N VAL A 159 -10.21 -12.51 6.13
CA VAL A 159 -9.76 -11.91 4.87
C VAL A 159 -10.95 -11.44 4.06
N LYS A 160 -10.80 -10.29 3.43
CA LYS A 160 -11.74 -9.77 2.44
C LYS A 160 -11.09 -9.72 1.07
N ASP A 161 -11.64 -10.46 0.12
CA ASP A 161 -11.36 -10.32 -1.30
C ASP A 161 -12.03 -9.03 -1.80
N MET A 162 -11.21 -8.05 -2.12
CA MET A 162 -11.65 -6.73 -2.54
C MET A 162 -12.15 -6.71 -3.99
N LEU A 163 -11.74 -7.69 -4.79
CA LEU A 163 -12.14 -7.79 -6.20
C LEU A 163 -13.54 -8.39 -6.32
N ASN A 164 -13.79 -9.50 -5.61
CA ASN A 164 -15.06 -10.23 -5.66
C ASN A 164 -16.02 -9.86 -4.52
N HIS A 165 -15.62 -8.95 -3.62
CA HIS A 165 -16.39 -8.51 -2.45
C HIS A 165 -16.81 -9.65 -1.51
N LYS A 166 -16.04 -10.74 -1.46
CA LYS A 166 -16.26 -11.91 -0.61
C LYS A 166 -15.40 -11.88 0.63
N ASN A 167 -15.90 -12.47 1.69
CA ASN A 167 -15.11 -12.75 2.88
C ASN A 167 -14.74 -14.24 2.91
N PHE A 168 -13.56 -14.54 3.43
CA PHE A 168 -13.12 -15.90 3.69
C PHE A 168 -12.19 -15.95 4.91
N TYR A 169 -11.98 -17.14 5.44
CA TYR A 169 -11.03 -17.35 6.52
C TYR A 169 -9.86 -18.21 6.06
N VAL A 170 -8.69 -17.94 6.65
CA VAL A 170 -7.54 -18.81 6.57
C VAL A 170 -7.21 -19.33 7.96
N GLU A 171 -7.23 -20.66 8.13
CA GLU A 171 -6.79 -21.33 9.36
C GLU A 171 -5.37 -21.86 9.15
N ALA A 172 -4.43 -21.46 10.00
CA ALA A 172 -3.04 -21.82 9.89
C ALA A 172 -2.46 -22.31 11.22
N GLN A 173 -1.46 -23.21 11.14
CA GLN A 173 -0.70 -23.63 12.32
C GLN A 173 0.28 -22.54 12.77
N ALA A 174 0.85 -21.79 11.81
CA ALA A 174 1.72 -20.64 12.07
C ALA A 174 1.32 -19.44 11.22
N LEU A 175 1.65 -18.23 11.72
CA LEU A 175 1.41 -16.97 11.03
C LEU A 175 2.71 -16.19 10.91
N ILE A 176 3.00 -15.72 9.72
CA ILE A 176 4.10 -14.80 9.41
C ILE A 176 3.50 -13.46 8.98
N VAL A 177 3.89 -12.39 9.67
CA VAL A 177 3.48 -11.02 9.32
C VAL A 177 4.64 -10.35 8.57
N ALA A 178 4.47 -10.13 7.29
CA ALA A 178 5.45 -9.57 6.36
C ALA A 178 4.89 -8.34 5.59
N THR A 179 4.11 -7.52 6.30
CA THR A 179 3.36 -6.39 5.73
C THR A 179 4.23 -5.21 5.29
N GLY A 180 5.54 -5.27 5.56
CA GLY A 180 6.50 -4.23 5.17
C GLY A 180 6.40 -2.96 6.01
N ALA A 181 6.76 -1.85 5.39
CA ALA A 181 6.77 -0.53 6.01
C ALA A 181 6.09 0.50 5.12
N VAL A 182 5.48 1.49 5.75
CA VAL A 182 4.95 2.68 5.10
C VAL A 182 5.92 3.85 5.29
N PRO A 183 6.02 4.78 4.33
CA PRO A 183 6.88 5.94 4.48
C PRO A 183 6.37 6.83 5.62
N PHE A 184 7.31 7.29 6.45
CA PHE A 184 7.07 8.34 7.42
C PHE A 184 7.32 9.70 6.77
N MET A 185 6.34 10.61 6.87
CA MET A 185 6.49 11.99 6.43
C MET A 185 6.96 12.84 7.61
N THR A 186 8.12 13.47 7.48
CA THR A 186 8.55 14.49 8.43
C THR A 186 7.69 15.73 8.24
N THR A 187 7.11 16.24 9.31
CA THR A 187 6.28 17.45 9.28
C THR A 187 7.13 18.70 9.15
N PHE A 188 6.74 19.59 8.25
CA PHE A 188 7.33 20.92 8.04
C PHE A 188 6.24 21.88 7.53
N GLU A 189 6.55 23.16 7.51
CA GLU A 189 5.58 24.16 7.03
C GLU A 189 5.21 23.89 5.55
N ASN A 190 3.90 23.82 5.25
CA ASN A 190 3.33 23.50 3.95
C ASN A 190 3.58 22.06 3.45
N ASP A 191 3.76 21.09 4.34
CA ASP A 191 3.92 19.67 3.97
C ASP A 191 2.64 19.06 3.39
N ASP A 192 1.50 19.71 3.58
CA ASP A 192 0.17 19.31 3.12
C ASP A 192 -0.25 19.89 1.76
N VAL A 193 0.58 20.80 1.18
CA VAL A 193 0.22 21.38 -0.12
C VAL A 193 0.40 20.40 -1.28
N PRO A 194 -0.42 20.49 -2.34
CA PRO A 194 -0.27 19.68 -3.54
C PRO A 194 1.12 19.82 -4.16
N GLY A 195 1.77 18.71 -4.42
CA GLY A 195 3.13 18.65 -4.97
C GLY A 195 4.19 18.21 -3.98
N VAL A 196 3.85 18.11 -2.70
CA VAL A 196 4.73 17.53 -1.67
C VAL A 196 4.43 16.04 -1.51
N TYR A 197 5.44 15.20 -1.71
CA TYR A 197 5.32 13.75 -1.69
C TYR A 197 6.53 13.11 -1.03
N THR A 198 6.31 11.98 -0.36
CA THR A 198 7.43 11.15 0.09
C THR A 198 8.11 10.45 -1.10
N ALA A 199 9.39 10.16 -0.98
CA ALA A 199 10.15 9.47 -2.02
C ALA A 199 9.51 8.12 -2.42
N ALA A 200 8.96 7.37 -1.46
CA ALA A 200 8.31 6.09 -1.73
C ALA A 200 7.01 6.24 -2.55
N VAL A 201 6.23 7.30 -2.32
CA VAL A 201 5.06 7.62 -3.16
C VAL A 201 5.50 7.95 -4.58
N VAL A 202 6.53 8.78 -4.72
CA VAL A 202 7.10 9.15 -6.04
C VAL A 202 7.59 7.91 -6.79
N GLN A 203 8.35 7.04 -6.13
CA GLN A 203 8.83 5.79 -6.74
C GLN A 203 7.68 4.86 -7.13
N LYS A 204 6.67 4.70 -6.28
CA LYS A 204 5.49 3.88 -6.60
C LYS A 204 4.78 4.41 -7.85
N MET A 205 4.45 5.69 -7.86
CA MET A 205 3.74 6.31 -8.98
C MET A 205 4.55 6.23 -10.28
N MET A 206 5.84 6.47 -10.22
CA MET A 206 6.71 6.47 -11.40
C MET A 206 7.01 5.04 -11.89
N ASN A 207 7.40 4.13 -11.00
CA ASN A 207 7.93 2.83 -11.38
C ASN A 207 6.88 1.72 -11.46
N ALA A 208 5.79 1.82 -10.70
CA ALA A 208 4.71 0.83 -10.70
C ALA A 208 3.45 1.31 -11.44
N GLU A 209 3.13 2.61 -11.36
CA GLU A 209 1.94 3.19 -11.98
C GLU A 209 2.27 4.03 -13.25
N PHE A 210 3.54 4.09 -13.66
CA PHE A 210 4.03 4.79 -14.85
C PHE A 210 3.58 6.26 -14.94
N THR A 211 3.43 6.92 -13.79
CA THR A 211 2.94 8.29 -13.68
C THR A 211 4.01 9.20 -13.08
N LEU A 212 4.41 10.22 -13.83
CA LEU A 212 5.35 11.25 -13.37
C LEU A 212 4.58 12.38 -12.66
N LEU A 213 4.83 12.55 -11.35
CA LEU A 213 4.09 13.51 -10.49
C LEU A 213 4.48 14.97 -10.71
N GLY A 214 5.57 15.24 -11.42
CA GLY A 214 6.01 16.60 -11.73
C GLY A 214 7.19 16.64 -12.68
N LYS A 215 7.40 17.79 -13.34
CA LYS A 215 8.50 17.98 -14.29
C LYS A 215 9.71 18.69 -13.69
N ASN A 216 9.52 19.51 -12.66
CA ASN A 216 10.58 20.22 -11.95
C ASN A 216 10.54 19.76 -10.50
N ILE A 217 11.62 19.18 -10.04
CA ILE A 217 11.68 18.48 -8.76
C ILE A 217 12.74 19.14 -7.87
N LEU A 218 12.37 19.29 -6.62
CA LEU A 218 13.27 19.58 -5.52
C LEU A 218 13.24 18.35 -4.60
N THR A 219 14.39 17.75 -4.35
CA THR A 219 14.51 16.62 -3.42
C THR A 219 15.04 17.14 -2.08
N VAL A 220 14.42 16.70 -0.99
CA VAL A 220 14.87 17.00 0.37
C VAL A 220 15.36 15.72 1.02
N GLY A 221 16.63 15.72 1.40
CA GLY A 221 17.38 14.58 1.91
C GLY A 221 18.35 14.00 0.87
N ALA A 222 19.66 14.12 1.14
CA ALA A 222 20.75 13.58 0.31
C ALA A 222 21.27 12.23 0.84
N GLY A 223 20.33 11.39 1.32
CA GLY A 223 20.61 9.98 1.59
C GLY A 223 20.44 9.10 0.35
N ASN A 224 20.71 7.80 0.49
CA ASN A 224 20.61 6.83 -0.60
C ASN A 224 19.30 6.90 -1.39
N ILE A 225 18.17 7.02 -0.68
CA ILE A 225 16.85 7.08 -1.29
C ILE A 225 16.67 8.40 -2.05
N GLY A 226 17.14 9.52 -1.51
CA GLY A 226 17.08 10.82 -2.18
C GLY A 226 17.82 10.82 -3.52
N TYR A 227 19.05 10.34 -3.53
CA TYR A 227 19.85 10.21 -4.77
C TYR A 227 19.22 9.24 -5.75
N LEU A 228 18.83 8.05 -5.28
CA LEU A 228 18.24 7.03 -6.14
C LEU A 228 16.94 7.50 -6.78
N THR A 229 16.05 8.10 -5.98
CA THR A 229 14.77 8.62 -6.49
C THR A 229 15.01 9.77 -7.47
N SER A 230 15.96 10.67 -7.19
CA SER A 230 16.34 11.75 -8.09
C SER A 230 16.89 11.23 -9.42
N TYR A 231 17.74 10.21 -9.37
CA TYR A 231 18.26 9.55 -10.58
C TYR A 231 17.14 8.93 -11.41
N GLN A 232 16.23 8.19 -10.78
CA GLN A 232 15.07 7.59 -11.45
C GLN A 232 14.14 8.65 -12.06
N LEU A 233 13.93 9.77 -11.37
CA LEU A 233 13.15 10.91 -11.87
C LEU A 233 13.79 11.52 -13.12
N MET A 234 15.11 11.69 -13.14
CA MET A 234 15.82 12.17 -14.34
C MET A 234 15.71 11.20 -15.50
N GLN A 235 15.80 9.89 -15.25
CA GLN A 235 15.57 8.87 -16.28
C GLN A 235 14.13 8.92 -16.83
N ALA A 236 13.14 9.24 -15.98
CA ALA A 236 11.75 9.42 -16.39
C ALA A 236 11.47 10.77 -17.08
N GLY A 237 12.48 11.63 -17.27
CA GLY A 237 12.38 12.89 -18.00
C GLY A 237 12.06 14.11 -17.11
N ALA A 238 12.10 13.98 -15.79
CA ALA A 238 11.98 15.12 -14.89
C ALA A 238 13.31 15.90 -14.79
N LYS A 239 13.22 17.18 -14.42
CA LYS A 239 14.36 18.04 -14.11
C LYS A 239 14.51 18.16 -12.61
N VAL A 240 15.46 17.47 -12.01
CA VAL A 240 15.82 17.65 -10.62
C VAL A 240 16.63 18.94 -10.52
N LYS A 241 16.08 19.96 -9.87
CA LYS A 241 16.67 21.30 -9.74
C LYS A 241 17.71 21.38 -8.66
N ALA A 242 17.47 20.68 -7.56
CA ALA A 242 18.40 20.60 -6.44
C ALA A 242 18.05 19.39 -5.57
N ILE A 243 19.05 18.94 -4.80
CA ILE A 243 18.90 18.02 -3.66
C ILE A 243 19.36 18.81 -2.43
N LEU A 244 18.50 18.99 -1.46
CA LEU A 244 18.80 19.69 -0.21
C LEU A 244 19.14 18.69 0.88
N GLU A 245 20.11 19.03 1.72
CA GLU A 245 20.50 18.22 2.87
C GLU A 245 20.59 19.11 4.11
N ALA A 246 20.09 18.61 5.22
CA ALA A 246 20.12 19.33 6.51
C ALA A 246 21.51 19.20 7.20
N MET A 247 22.23 18.12 6.91
CA MET A 247 23.56 17.87 7.44
C MET A 247 24.64 18.57 6.59
N PRO A 248 25.82 18.87 7.14
CA PRO A 248 26.92 19.51 6.38
C PRO A 248 27.57 18.57 5.35
N HIS A 249 27.13 17.35 5.26
CA HIS A 249 27.63 16.34 4.31
C HIS A 249 26.49 15.43 3.86
N GLU A 250 26.60 14.87 2.67
CA GLU A 250 25.67 13.87 2.15
C GLU A 250 25.68 12.59 3.00
N GLY A 251 24.47 12.01 3.21
CA GLY A 251 24.29 10.76 3.94
C GLY A 251 24.24 9.50 3.06
N GLY A 252 24.44 9.65 1.74
CA GLY A 252 24.41 8.54 0.78
C GLY A 252 25.72 7.75 0.71
N PHE A 253 25.67 6.54 0.13
CA PHE A 253 26.89 5.80 -0.20
C PHE A 253 27.68 6.55 -1.29
N PRO A 254 29.04 6.56 -1.24
CA PRO A 254 29.87 7.28 -2.21
C PRO A 254 29.57 6.93 -3.67
N VAL A 255 29.16 5.71 -3.96
CA VAL A 255 28.78 5.25 -5.30
C VAL A 255 27.51 5.92 -5.82
N GLN A 256 26.70 6.51 -4.98
CA GLN A 256 25.46 7.18 -5.35
C GLN A 256 25.59 8.71 -5.36
N ALA A 257 26.63 9.24 -4.71
CA ALA A 257 26.92 10.68 -4.64
C ALA A 257 27.79 11.18 -5.80
N ASN A 258 28.49 10.31 -6.52
CA ASN A 258 29.27 10.56 -7.71
C ASN A 258 28.50 10.13 -8.96
#